data_1f0ed16415afa4377f7aab555ac736d1
#
_entry.id   1f0ed16415afa4377f7aab555ac736d1
#
_cell.length_a   1.000
_cell.length_b   1.000
_cell.length_c   1.000
_cell.angle_alpha   90.00
_cell.angle_beta   90.00
_cell.angle_gamma   90.00
#
_symmetry.space_group_name_H-M   'P 1'
#
loop_
_entity.id
_entity.type
_entity.pdbx_description
1 polymer ?
#
loop_
_entity_poly.entity_id
_entity_poly.type
_entity_poly.pdbx_seq_one_letter_code
_entity_poly.pdbx_strand_id
1 'polypeptide(L)'
;VILVGGKIGDIQQSVISHLQLNTRLCVMNLVEAMANNWNIPADLEREVRKRDRACVYCGNEFLSHKESAKASASWEHIINDASIITRENICLCCRGCNASKGQKKLSDWLLTNYCKERGIAADTVAPIIKQAIENGQ
;
A
#
# COMPACT_ATOMS: atom_id res chain seq x y z
N VAL A 1 47.08 22.93 -18.84
CA VAL A 1 46.34 22.13 -17.82
C VAL A 1 44.88 22.52 -17.92
N ILE A 2 44.06 21.62 -18.45
CA ILE A 2 42.60 21.83 -18.59
C ILE A 2 41.95 21.17 -17.39
N LEU A 3 41.36 21.95 -16.49
CA LEU A 3 40.52 21.49 -15.41
C LEU A 3 39.11 21.18 -15.96
N VAL A 4 38.79 19.92 -16.07
CA VAL A 4 37.41 19.46 -16.37
C VAL A 4 36.62 19.50 -15.07
N GLY A 5 35.86 20.57 -14.89
CA GLY A 5 34.91 20.71 -13.77
C GLY A 5 33.66 19.89 -14.02
N GLY A 6 33.67 18.63 -13.65
CA GLY A 6 32.45 17.84 -13.54
C GLY A 6 31.64 18.31 -12.34
N LYS A 7 30.40 18.77 -12.56
CA LYS A 7 29.52 19.27 -11.50
C LYS A 7 29.10 18.13 -10.57
N ILE A 8 29.46 18.24 -9.31
CA ILE A 8 29.10 17.29 -8.22
C ILE A 8 27.58 17.06 -8.12
N GLY A 9 26.76 18.01 -8.59
CA GLY A 9 25.31 17.93 -8.59
C GLY A 9 24.71 16.82 -9.46
N ASP A 10 25.34 16.51 -10.60
CA ASP A 10 24.80 15.53 -11.56
C ASP A 10 24.97 14.07 -11.08
N ILE A 11 26.04 13.81 -10.32
CA ILE A 11 26.31 12.47 -9.75
C ILE A 11 25.33 12.17 -8.61
N GLN A 12 25.03 13.17 -7.78
CA GLN A 12 24.13 13.02 -6.64
C GLN A 12 22.68 12.77 -7.09
N GLN A 13 22.25 13.44 -8.16
CA GLN A 13 20.92 13.26 -8.74
C GLN A 13 20.75 11.89 -9.42
N SER A 14 21.79 11.39 -10.06
CA SER A 14 21.81 10.05 -10.66
C SER A 14 21.74 8.94 -9.62
N VAL A 15 22.45 9.05 -8.51
CA VAL A 15 22.43 8.05 -7.41
C VAL A 15 21.06 8.00 -6.73
N ILE A 16 20.45 9.17 -6.48
CA ILE A 16 19.10 9.24 -5.88
C ILE A 16 18.07 8.60 -6.80
N SER A 17 18.13 8.84 -8.11
CA SER A 17 17.22 8.23 -9.10
C SER A 17 17.37 6.70 -9.15
N HIS A 18 18.59 6.17 -9.08
CA HIS A 18 18.85 4.73 -9.07
C HIS A 18 18.35 4.06 -7.78
N LEU A 19 18.55 4.70 -6.63
CA LEU A 19 18.02 4.20 -5.35
C LEU A 19 16.50 4.19 -5.34
N GLN A 20 15.84 5.21 -5.85
CA GLN A 20 14.38 5.27 -5.96
C GLN A 20 13.82 4.24 -6.95
N LEU A 21 14.50 3.98 -8.08
CA LEU A 21 14.11 2.94 -9.03
C LEU A 21 14.25 1.53 -8.41
N ASN A 22 15.35 1.27 -7.71
CA ASN A 22 15.59 -0.02 -7.07
C ASN A 22 14.58 -0.29 -5.93
N THR A 23 14.24 0.72 -5.14
CA THR A 23 13.22 0.60 -4.09
C THR A 23 11.83 0.33 -4.68
N ARG A 24 11.47 1.03 -5.76
CA ARG A 24 10.21 0.81 -6.50
C ARG A 24 10.14 -0.60 -7.10
N LEU A 25 11.22 -1.07 -7.70
CA LEU A 25 11.28 -2.42 -8.29
C LEU A 25 11.19 -3.50 -7.22
N CYS A 26 11.83 -3.31 -6.06
CA CYS A 26 11.75 -4.23 -4.92
C CYS A 26 10.33 -4.34 -4.37
N VAL A 27 9.62 -3.22 -4.17
CA VAL A 27 8.22 -3.21 -3.71
C VAL A 27 7.29 -3.86 -4.75
N MET A 28 7.52 -3.62 -6.04
CA MET A 28 6.76 -4.27 -7.13
C MET A 28 6.88 -5.79 -7.04
N ASN A 29 8.09 -6.32 -6.89
CA ASN A 29 8.33 -7.76 -6.79
C ASN A 29 7.69 -8.40 -5.56
N LEU A 30 7.67 -7.69 -4.42
CA LEU A 30 7.04 -8.17 -3.18
C LEU A 30 5.52 -8.28 -3.32
N VAL A 31 4.89 -7.31 -3.98
CA VAL A 31 3.45 -7.29 -4.21
C VAL A 31 3.05 -8.31 -5.27
N GLU A 32 3.85 -8.50 -6.32
CA GLU A 32 3.60 -9.49 -7.37
C GLU A 32 3.72 -10.94 -6.89
N ALA A 33 4.58 -11.22 -5.89
CA ALA A 33 4.74 -12.55 -5.32
C ALA A 33 3.58 -13.01 -4.41
N MET A 34 2.66 -12.10 -4.06
CA MET A 34 1.55 -12.41 -3.15
C MET A 34 0.45 -13.21 -3.86
N ALA A 35 0.01 -14.32 -3.23
CA ALA A 35 -1.05 -15.15 -3.76
C ALA A 35 -2.42 -14.43 -3.78
N ASN A 36 -3.20 -14.70 -4.83
CA ASN A 36 -4.60 -14.26 -4.94
C ASN A 36 -5.54 -15.46 -4.70
N ASN A 37 -6.07 -15.56 -3.50
CA ASN A 37 -7.02 -16.61 -3.09
C ASN A 37 -8.48 -16.14 -3.07
N TRP A 38 -8.77 -14.92 -3.59
CA TRP A 38 -10.08 -14.28 -3.49
C TRP A 38 -10.85 -14.26 -4.81
N ASN A 39 -10.39 -14.99 -5.84
CA ASN A 39 -10.96 -14.99 -7.18
C ASN A 39 -11.01 -13.59 -7.82
N ILE A 40 -10.07 -12.72 -7.48
CA ILE A 40 -9.96 -11.39 -8.08
C ILE A 40 -9.54 -11.57 -9.55
N PRO A 41 -10.28 -11.01 -10.53
CA PRO A 41 -9.91 -11.09 -11.93
C PRO A 41 -8.50 -10.53 -12.20
N ALA A 42 -7.77 -11.15 -13.12
CA ALA A 42 -6.36 -10.83 -13.36
C ALA A 42 -6.09 -9.38 -13.79
N ASP A 43 -7.01 -8.76 -14.49
CA ASP A 43 -6.95 -7.35 -14.86
C ASP A 43 -7.12 -6.43 -13.65
N LEU A 44 -8.10 -6.71 -12.80
CA LEU A 44 -8.30 -5.98 -11.55
C LEU A 44 -7.13 -6.19 -10.58
N GLU A 45 -6.62 -7.41 -10.49
CA GLU A 45 -5.43 -7.71 -9.70
C GLU A 45 -4.23 -6.86 -10.14
N ARG A 46 -3.95 -6.78 -11.45
CA ARG A 46 -2.88 -5.95 -11.99
C ARG A 46 -3.10 -4.46 -11.71
N GLU A 47 -4.33 -3.98 -11.84
CA GLU A 47 -4.67 -2.58 -11.56
C GLU A 47 -4.41 -2.23 -10.09
N VAL A 48 -4.90 -3.05 -9.16
CA VAL A 48 -4.73 -2.84 -7.72
C VAL A 48 -3.25 -2.90 -7.33
N ARG A 49 -2.50 -3.89 -7.81
CA ARG A 49 -1.06 -3.99 -7.55
C ARG A 49 -0.27 -2.79 -8.07
N LYS A 50 -0.70 -2.20 -9.19
CA LYS A 50 -0.08 -1.00 -9.74
C LYS A 50 -0.44 0.26 -8.95
N ARG A 51 -1.67 0.35 -8.44
CA ARG A 51 -2.19 1.48 -7.67
C ARG A 51 -1.63 1.52 -6.25
N ASP A 52 -1.66 0.38 -5.55
CA ASP A 52 -1.39 0.27 -4.12
C ASP A 52 0.06 -0.18 -3.86
N ARG A 53 0.98 0.78 -3.82
CA ARG A 53 2.42 0.54 -3.61
C ARG A 53 2.84 0.52 -2.15
N ALA A 54 1.95 0.98 -1.28
CA ALA A 54 2.10 1.00 0.17
C ALA A 54 0.74 0.66 0.79
N CYS A 55 0.71 0.39 2.08
CA CYS A 55 -0.53 0.12 2.79
C CYS A 55 -1.52 1.28 2.62
N VAL A 56 -2.71 1.01 2.09
CA VAL A 56 -3.75 2.04 1.85
C VAL A 56 -4.24 2.70 3.14
N TYR A 57 -4.04 2.08 4.30
CA TYR A 57 -4.44 2.60 5.60
C TYR A 57 -3.33 3.37 6.31
N CYS A 58 -2.21 2.74 6.62
CA CYS A 58 -1.14 3.38 7.40
C CYS A 58 -0.04 4.04 6.54
N GLY A 59 -0.05 3.83 5.23
CA GLY A 59 0.94 4.42 4.32
C GLY A 59 2.33 3.81 4.37
N ASN A 60 2.57 2.83 5.23
CA ASN A 60 3.86 2.18 5.33
C ASN A 60 4.16 1.32 4.09
N GLU A 61 5.41 1.34 3.66
CA GLU A 61 5.90 0.45 2.60
C GLU A 61 5.73 -1.01 2.99
N PHE A 62 5.42 -1.85 2.01
CA PHE A 62 5.35 -3.29 2.24
C PHE A 62 6.75 -3.88 2.37
N LEU A 63 6.90 -4.74 3.35
CA LEU A 63 8.10 -5.54 3.55
C LEU A 63 7.84 -7.00 3.15
N SER A 64 8.90 -7.76 2.91
CA SER A 64 8.78 -9.20 2.74
C SER A 64 8.25 -9.84 4.02
N HIS A 65 7.54 -10.95 3.89
CA HIS A 65 7.03 -11.70 5.05
C HIS A 65 8.15 -12.14 6.00
N LYS A 66 9.35 -12.38 5.47
CA LYS A 66 10.53 -12.77 6.25
C LYS A 66 11.07 -11.62 7.10
N GLU A 67 11.00 -10.38 6.60
CA GLU A 67 11.43 -9.18 7.34
C GLU A 67 10.41 -8.78 8.39
N SER A 68 9.13 -8.75 8.02
CA SER A 68 8.03 -8.45 8.93
C SER A 68 6.72 -9.01 8.39
N ALA A 69 6.18 -10.02 9.05
CA ALA A 69 4.87 -10.56 8.69
C ALA A 69 3.76 -9.50 8.78
N LYS A 70 3.81 -8.63 9.78
CA LYS A 70 2.82 -7.56 9.97
C LYS A 70 2.88 -6.47 8.90
N ALA A 71 4.07 -6.19 8.37
CA ALA A 71 4.27 -5.17 7.34
C ALA A 71 4.17 -5.75 5.91
N SER A 72 3.96 -7.05 5.75
CA SER A 72 3.78 -7.65 4.42
C SER A 72 2.40 -7.35 3.85
N ALA A 73 2.33 -7.29 2.51
CA ALA A 73 1.08 -6.99 1.80
C ALA A 73 0.03 -8.09 1.97
N SER A 74 -1.23 -7.70 2.02
CA SER A 74 -2.39 -8.59 1.99
C SER A 74 -3.53 -7.97 1.19
N TRP A 75 -4.35 -8.84 0.58
CA TRP A 75 -5.60 -8.42 -0.05
C TRP A 75 -6.62 -8.02 1.00
N GLU A 76 -7.33 -6.96 0.72
CA GLU A 76 -8.34 -6.40 1.60
C GLU A 76 -9.63 -6.10 0.83
N HIS A 77 -10.75 -6.42 1.44
CA HIS A 77 -12.08 -5.94 1.06
C HIS A 77 -12.47 -4.82 2.02
N ILE A 78 -12.58 -3.59 1.51
CA ILE A 78 -12.90 -2.41 2.34
C ILE A 78 -14.25 -2.61 3.03
N ILE A 79 -15.27 -2.99 2.27
CA ILE A 79 -16.50 -3.59 2.79
C ILE A 79 -16.19 -5.08 2.96
N ASN A 80 -16.31 -5.60 4.19
CA ASN A 80 -15.95 -6.98 4.50
C ASN A 80 -17.00 -7.97 3.95
N ASP A 81 -17.11 -7.99 2.63
CA ASP A 81 -17.94 -8.92 1.85
C ASP A 81 -17.12 -9.43 0.66
N ALA A 82 -16.75 -10.69 0.71
CA ALA A 82 -15.91 -11.34 -0.30
C ALA A 82 -16.57 -11.42 -1.69
N SER A 83 -17.88 -11.23 -1.79
CA SER A 83 -18.61 -11.19 -3.06
C SER A 83 -18.46 -9.85 -3.80
N ILE A 84 -18.04 -8.78 -3.11
CA ILE A 84 -17.85 -7.45 -3.71
C ILE A 84 -16.42 -7.34 -4.24
N ILE A 85 -16.23 -7.83 -5.45
CA ILE A 85 -14.94 -7.82 -6.14
C ILE A 85 -14.96 -6.69 -7.18
N THR A 86 -14.81 -5.47 -6.70
CA THR A 86 -14.79 -4.25 -7.52
C THR A 86 -13.51 -3.45 -7.27
N ARG A 87 -13.17 -2.59 -8.22
CA ARG A 87 -12.03 -1.67 -8.12
C ARG A 87 -12.08 -0.80 -6.87
N GLU A 88 -13.27 -0.42 -6.44
CA GLU A 88 -13.53 0.46 -5.30
C GLU A 88 -13.45 -0.29 -3.96
N ASN A 89 -13.63 -1.60 -3.97
CA ASN A 89 -13.66 -2.42 -2.75
C ASN A 89 -12.38 -3.24 -2.51
N ILE A 90 -11.63 -3.56 -3.56
CA ILE A 90 -10.39 -4.35 -3.46
C ILE A 90 -9.19 -3.44 -3.35
N CYS A 91 -8.35 -3.66 -2.34
CA CYS A 91 -7.11 -2.93 -2.16
C CYS A 91 -6.04 -3.78 -1.48
N LEU A 92 -4.82 -3.21 -1.38
CA LEU A 92 -3.72 -3.80 -0.65
C LEU A 92 -3.46 -3.03 0.64
N CYS A 93 -3.39 -3.74 1.74
CA CYS A 93 -2.95 -3.20 3.01
C CYS A 93 -1.93 -4.11 3.69
N CYS A 94 -1.23 -3.63 4.69
CA CYS A 94 -0.36 -4.49 5.48
C CYS A 94 -1.18 -5.45 6.35
N ARG A 95 -0.64 -6.63 6.63
CA ARG A 95 -1.33 -7.65 7.43
C ARG A 95 -1.71 -7.16 8.83
N GLY A 96 -0.93 -6.25 9.40
CA GLY A 96 -1.25 -5.63 10.70
C GLY A 96 -2.55 -4.81 10.66
N CYS A 97 -2.71 -3.94 9.67
CA CYS A 97 -3.94 -3.17 9.48
C CYS A 97 -5.12 -4.09 9.12
N ASN A 98 -4.91 -5.07 8.24
CA ASN A 98 -5.93 -6.04 7.86
C ASN A 98 -6.46 -6.82 9.08
N ALA A 99 -5.57 -7.38 9.88
CA ALA A 99 -5.93 -8.12 11.09
C ALA A 99 -6.65 -7.24 12.12
N SER A 100 -6.20 -6.00 12.30
CA SER A 100 -6.83 -5.03 13.22
C SER A 100 -8.23 -4.63 12.77
N LYS A 101 -8.41 -4.36 11.48
CA LYS A 101 -9.70 -4.00 10.91
C LYS A 101 -10.66 -5.19 10.99
N GLY A 102 -10.23 -6.35 10.52
CA GLY A 102 -11.06 -7.54 10.52
C GLY A 102 -12.42 -7.27 9.87
N GLN A 103 -13.48 -7.63 10.56
CA GLN A 103 -14.87 -7.48 10.08
C GLN A 103 -15.53 -6.13 10.44
N LYS A 104 -14.78 -5.22 11.05
CA LYS A 104 -15.31 -3.91 11.44
C LYS A 104 -15.64 -3.06 10.22
N LYS A 105 -16.68 -2.24 10.34
CA LYS A 105 -16.90 -1.16 9.39
C LYS A 105 -15.70 -0.21 9.41
N LEU A 106 -15.38 0.36 8.27
CA LEU A 106 -14.25 1.29 8.14
C LEU A 106 -14.38 2.48 9.11
N SER A 107 -15.57 3.09 9.19
CA SER A 107 -15.87 4.20 10.10
C SER A 107 -15.63 3.86 11.56
N ASP A 108 -16.02 2.66 12.00
CA ASP A 108 -15.85 2.22 13.38
C ASP A 108 -14.38 1.90 13.68
N TRP A 109 -13.69 1.26 12.73
CA TRP A 109 -12.28 0.92 12.90
C TRP A 109 -11.39 2.14 13.00
N LEU A 110 -11.66 3.20 12.23
CA LEU A 110 -10.90 4.45 12.28
C LEU A 110 -10.95 5.13 13.66
N LEU A 111 -11.94 4.83 14.47
CA LEU A 111 -12.08 5.36 15.85
C LEU A 111 -11.32 4.53 16.90
N THR A 112 -10.76 3.40 16.53
CA THR A 112 -10.05 2.50 17.45
C THR A 112 -8.71 3.08 17.93
N ASN A 113 -8.23 2.59 19.07
CA ASN A 113 -6.90 2.94 19.57
C ASN A 113 -5.78 2.53 18.60
N TYR A 114 -5.95 1.41 17.90
CA TYR A 114 -5.01 0.98 16.86
C TYR A 114 -4.77 2.08 15.82
N CYS A 115 -5.83 2.68 15.30
CA CYS A 115 -5.74 3.75 14.32
C CYS A 115 -5.17 5.04 14.94
N LYS A 116 -5.62 5.41 16.13
CA LYS A 116 -5.14 6.62 16.82
C LYS A 116 -3.64 6.57 17.10
N GLU A 117 -3.14 5.45 17.61
CA GLU A 117 -1.72 5.27 17.92
C GLU A 117 -0.81 5.27 16.68
N ARG A 118 -1.36 4.95 15.51
CA ARG A 118 -0.63 4.89 14.23
C ARG A 118 -0.88 6.08 13.32
N GLY A 119 -1.66 7.06 13.76
CA GLY A 119 -2.00 8.22 12.96
C GLY A 119 -2.84 7.87 11.71
N ILE A 120 -3.63 6.80 11.77
CA ILE A 120 -4.55 6.41 10.70
C ILE A 120 -5.86 7.16 10.89
N ALA A 121 -6.16 8.06 9.99
CA ALA A 121 -7.35 8.91 10.04
C ALA A 121 -7.89 9.17 8.62
N ALA A 122 -9.09 9.72 8.52
CA ALA A 122 -9.75 9.98 7.24
C ALA A 122 -8.94 10.86 6.28
N ASP A 123 -8.10 11.75 6.79
CA ASP A 123 -7.25 12.65 6.01
C ASP A 123 -5.89 12.04 5.65
N THR A 124 -5.43 10.99 6.35
CA THR A 124 -4.11 10.37 6.14
C THR A 124 -4.12 9.12 5.26
N VAL A 125 -5.26 8.48 5.10
CA VAL A 125 -5.42 7.26 4.29
C VAL A 125 -5.29 7.52 2.79
N ALA A 126 -5.06 6.45 2.02
CA ALA A 126 -4.97 6.55 0.56
C ALA A 126 -6.29 7.03 -0.10
N PRO A 127 -6.24 7.60 -1.32
CA PRO A 127 -7.42 8.12 -2.02
C PRO A 127 -8.59 7.14 -2.14
N ILE A 128 -8.30 5.85 -2.37
CA ILE A 128 -9.35 4.81 -2.45
C ILE A 128 -10.12 4.67 -1.14
N ILE A 129 -9.45 4.82 -0.01
CA ILE A 129 -10.08 4.76 1.31
C ILE A 129 -10.86 6.04 1.61
N LYS A 130 -10.34 7.21 1.22
CA LYS A 130 -11.09 8.48 1.31
C LYS A 130 -12.41 8.41 0.55
N GLN A 131 -12.38 7.87 -0.66
CA GLN A 131 -13.59 7.64 -1.46
C GLN A 131 -14.58 6.69 -0.76
N ALA A 132 -14.08 5.60 -0.16
CA ALA A 132 -14.93 4.68 0.60
C ALA A 132 -15.60 5.38 1.79
N ILE A 133 -14.88 6.23 2.51
CA ILE A 133 -15.43 7.04 3.62
C ILE A 133 -16.51 8.01 3.12
N GLU A 134 -16.27 8.71 2.02
CA GLU A 134 -17.24 9.60 1.38
C GLU A 134 -18.51 8.86 0.94
N ASN A 135 -18.39 7.60 0.56
CA ASN A 135 -19.49 6.71 0.18
C ASN A 135 -20.19 6.05 1.40
N GLY A 136 -19.82 6.42 2.64
CA GLY A 136 -20.50 6.00 3.86
C GLY A 136 -20.05 4.64 4.42
N GLN A 137 -18.82 4.23 4.11
CA GLN A 137 -18.24 2.98 4.63
C GLN A 137 -17.61 3.13 6.01
#